data_177c91c93023e1e4925ca11b4cd3cff4
#
_entry.id   177c91c93023e1e4925ca11b4cd3cff4
#
_cell.length_a   1.000
_cell.length_b   1.000
_cell.length_c   1.000
_cell.angle_alpha   90.00
_cell.angle_beta   90.00
_cell.angle_gamma   90.00
#
_symmetry.space_group_name_H-M   'P 1'
#
loop_
_entity.id
_entity.type
_entity.pdbx_description
1 polymer ?
#
loop_
_entity_poly.entity_id
_entity_poly.type
_entity_poly.pdbx_seq_one_letter_code
_entity_poly.pdbx_strand_id
1 'polypeptide(L)'
;MLMSRSVPSFPKPRGAALVAISRGRLCILDGNRWQARGRMPVRVTRAGVLAVVCLALGAFGARMPARGETLPKIRVAGNRFVTSDARPIKIWGVNYFRPGTGWAPQVWKQFDPERTASDFELLRTYGVNCVRVFLTFGSFFREPQHLDEEGLHKFDKFLELAESHGIYVHPTGPDHWEGLPPWTRRDRFADEEMLLAQERFWRLFAARYRGRTVIFAYDLLNEPTVGWDSAAMRMAWNRWLTKKYQSSEQMSAAWGVPGETIAWGQVPPPSAEGGAPWRALADYQDFREEIASEWVRRQAVAIREVDPEALVTVGLIQWSVPVVLPSLRQYSGFCPSRIALWLDFQEIHFYPLARGFFDYTRPEDWKLNLAYLQACVNECAATGQPVVLAEFGWYGGGKLTFGAHPPATEEDQARWCTQAVLATGGLATGWVNWGVFDHPEARDVSQLTGLFRADGRPKVWAERFRILAARFETDDILPPKVPQLRLDWERARLDPQVGRDFLQEYLKQFDQPADPFSSAIWPGGSSFTEK
;
A
#
# COMPACT_ATOMS: atom_id res chain seq x y z
N MET A 1 -31.26 -39.45 16.09
CA MET A 1 -30.27 -40.37 16.66
C MET A 1 -28.94 -39.63 16.68
N LEU A 2 -28.64 -39.05 17.83
CA LEU A 2 -27.44 -38.21 18.10
C LEU A 2 -26.27 -39.14 18.43
N MET A 3 -25.15 -39.01 17.74
CA MET A 3 -23.90 -39.59 18.19
C MET A 3 -22.91 -38.44 18.46
N SER A 4 -22.62 -38.27 19.75
CA SER A 4 -21.56 -37.43 20.28
C SER A 4 -20.20 -38.08 19.99
N ARG A 5 -19.25 -37.36 19.41
CA ARG A 5 -17.84 -37.74 19.40
C ARG A 5 -17.06 -36.82 20.33
N SER A 6 -16.44 -37.45 21.31
CA SER A 6 -15.54 -36.89 22.31
C SER A 6 -14.25 -36.34 21.72
N VAL A 7 -13.86 -35.17 22.18
CA VAL A 7 -12.57 -34.49 21.89
C VAL A 7 -11.51 -35.09 22.82
N PRO A 8 -10.30 -35.44 22.34
CA PRO A 8 -9.20 -35.88 23.21
C PRO A 8 -8.53 -34.68 23.90
N SER A 9 -8.36 -34.81 25.20
CA SER A 9 -7.63 -33.87 26.06
C SER A 9 -6.12 -33.96 25.84
N PHE A 10 -5.46 -32.83 25.57
CA PHE A 10 -4.00 -32.71 25.58
C PHE A 10 -3.47 -32.49 27.00
N PRO A 11 -2.28 -33.03 27.36
CA PRO A 11 -1.68 -32.85 28.68
C PRO A 11 -1.11 -31.44 28.87
N LYS A 12 -1.34 -30.86 30.05
CA LYS A 12 -0.79 -29.55 30.48
C LYS A 12 0.75 -29.70 30.73
N PRO A 13 1.56 -28.74 30.28
CA PRO A 13 2.96 -28.68 30.64
C PRO A 13 3.12 -28.33 32.13
N ARG A 14 4.00 -29.02 32.84
CA ARG A 14 4.38 -28.77 34.24
C ARG A 14 5.46 -27.68 34.29
N GLY A 15 5.22 -26.67 35.13
CA GLY A 15 6.29 -25.99 35.85
C GLY A 15 6.92 -24.78 35.18
N ALA A 16 6.19 -23.66 35.11
CA ALA A 16 6.81 -22.33 35.12
C ALA A 16 6.24 -21.53 36.29
N ALA A 17 7.10 -21.17 37.26
CA ALA A 17 6.71 -20.30 38.37
C ALA A 17 6.55 -18.87 37.85
N LEU A 18 5.39 -18.28 37.98
CA LEU A 18 5.16 -16.87 37.72
C LEU A 18 5.69 -16.05 38.91
N VAL A 19 6.58 -15.12 38.63
CA VAL A 19 7.16 -14.20 39.61
C VAL A 19 6.64 -12.79 39.29
N ALA A 20 6.06 -12.13 40.27
CA ALA A 20 5.63 -10.73 40.12
C ALA A 20 6.22 -9.88 41.26
N ILE A 21 6.56 -8.64 40.95
CA ILE A 21 7.02 -7.65 41.93
C ILE A 21 5.92 -6.61 42.10
N SER A 22 5.34 -6.52 43.30
CA SER A 22 4.37 -5.49 43.66
C SER A 22 4.84 -4.73 44.91
N ARG A 23 4.95 -3.41 44.80
CA ARG A 23 5.36 -2.51 45.90
C ARG A 23 6.64 -2.91 46.62
N GLY A 24 7.67 -3.34 45.88
CA GLY A 24 9.00 -3.67 46.44
C GLY A 24 9.06 -5.02 47.19
N ARG A 25 8.13 -5.92 46.95
CA ARG A 25 8.13 -7.28 47.47
C ARG A 25 8.10 -8.31 46.38
N LEU A 26 8.96 -9.33 46.47
CA LEU A 26 8.97 -10.47 45.56
C LEU A 26 7.85 -11.44 45.99
N CYS A 27 6.93 -11.72 45.07
CA CYS A 27 5.86 -12.70 45.31
C CYS A 27 6.02 -13.85 44.32
N ILE A 28 5.96 -15.10 44.85
CA ILE A 28 6.04 -16.34 44.06
C ILE A 28 4.67 -17.01 44.14
N LEU A 29 4.15 -17.45 43.02
CA LEU A 29 2.90 -18.20 42.93
C LEU A 29 3.22 -19.70 43.15
N ASP A 30 2.73 -20.25 44.25
CA ASP A 30 2.79 -21.68 44.50
C ASP A 30 1.36 -22.21 44.68
N GLY A 31 0.94 -23.06 43.74
CA GLY A 31 -0.45 -23.45 43.64
C GLY A 31 -1.37 -22.28 43.31
N ASN A 32 -2.51 -22.13 43.94
CA ASN A 32 -3.48 -21.05 43.71
C ASN A 32 -3.41 -19.88 44.70
N ARG A 33 -2.29 -19.70 45.45
CA ARG A 33 -2.17 -18.61 46.45
C ARG A 33 -0.85 -17.84 46.35
N TRP A 34 -0.91 -16.53 46.39
CA TRP A 34 0.23 -15.64 46.50
C TRP A 34 0.77 -15.59 47.94
N GLN A 35 2.05 -15.87 48.15
CA GLN A 35 2.70 -15.71 49.45
C GLN A 35 3.86 -14.72 49.34
N ALA A 36 3.92 -13.77 50.31
CA ALA A 36 5.00 -12.81 50.43
C ALA A 36 6.10 -13.39 51.36
N ARG A 37 7.31 -13.61 50.86
CA ARG A 37 8.46 -13.95 51.68
C ARG A 37 9.38 -12.76 51.87
N GLY A 38 9.63 -12.42 53.09
CA GLY A 38 10.67 -11.67 53.74
C GLY A 38 11.33 -10.45 53.06
N ARG A 39 11.60 -9.41 53.85
CA ARG A 39 12.46 -8.29 53.44
C ARG A 39 13.91 -8.70 53.48
N MET A 40 14.63 -8.68 52.35
CA MET A 40 16.09 -8.60 52.32
C MET A 40 16.50 -7.17 51.93
N PRO A 41 17.51 -6.57 52.54
CA PRO A 41 18.03 -5.28 52.13
C PRO A 41 18.95 -5.47 50.91
N VAL A 42 18.41 -5.24 49.72
CA VAL A 42 19.24 -5.21 48.52
C VAL A 42 19.68 -3.74 48.30
N ARG A 43 20.98 -3.50 48.53
CA ARG A 43 21.61 -2.26 48.03
C ARG A 43 21.74 -2.37 46.50
N VAL A 44 20.80 -1.72 45.82
CA VAL A 44 20.85 -1.61 44.35
C VAL A 44 21.67 -0.37 43.99
N THR A 45 22.85 -0.56 43.42
CA THR A 45 23.62 0.55 42.83
C THR A 45 22.97 0.96 41.50
N ARG A 46 23.01 2.25 41.18
CA ARG A 46 22.42 2.80 39.93
C ARG A 46 22.90 2.09 38.64
N ALA A 47 24.09 1.51 38.66
CA ALA A 47 24.62 0.72 37.55
C ALA A 47 23.92 -0.64 37.35
N GLY A 48 23.43 -1.28 38.41
CA GLY A 48 22.73 -2.58 38.32
C GLY A 48 21.30 -2.46 37.75
N VAL A 49 20.64 -1.32 37.94
CA VAL A 49 19.30 -1.10 37.38
C VAL A 49 19.35 -0.83 35.88
N LEU A 50 20.40 -0.13 35.38
CA LEU A 50 20.58 0.07 33.94
C LEU A 50 20.87 -1.25 33.20
N ALA A 51 21.65 -2.15 33.77
CA ALA A 51 22.00 -3.43 33.15
C ALA A 51 20.80 -4.39 33.06
N VAL A 52 19.91 -4.40 34.06
CA VAL A 52 18.71 -5.26 34.06
C VAL A 52 17.63 -4.68 33.14
N VAL A 53 17.51 -3.35 33.03
CA VAL A 53 16.59 -2.70 32.10
C VAL A 53 17.08 -2.85 30.65
N CYS A 54 18.39 -2.78 30.39
CA CYS A 54 18.94 -3.04 29.06
C CYS A 54 18.81 -4.51 28.62
N LEU A 55 18.88 -5.47 29.54
CA LEU A 55 18.69 -6.91 29.25
C LEU A 55 17.20 -7.28 29.06
N ALA A 56 16.27 -6.57 29.70
CA ALA A 56 14.84 -6.82 29.53
C ALA A 56 14.25 -6.11 28.29
N LEU A 57 14.84 -5.01 27.82
CA LEU A 57 14.45 -4.31 26.59
C LEU A 57 15.06 -4.93 25.32
N GLY A 58 16.06 -5.82 25.46
CA GLY A 58 16.69 -6.51 24.34
C GLY A 58 15.96 -7.76 23.83
N ALA A 59 14.84 -8.18 24.46
CA ALA A 59 14.25 -9.50 24.21
C ALA A 59 12.94 -9.51 23.40
N PHE A 60 12.38 -8.36 23.01
CA PHE A 60 11.11 -8.29 22.27
C PHE A 60 11.09 -7.30 21.08
N GLY A 61 12.22 -6.76 20.67
CA GLY A 61 12.31 -6.08 19.38
C GLY A 61 12.30 -7.12 18.25
N ALA A 62 11.44 -6.96 17.25
CA ALA A 62 11.50 -7.77 16.04
C ALA A 62 12.88 -7.55 15.40
N ARG A 63 13.79 -8.49 15.63
CA ARG A 63 15.16 -8.42 15.13
C ARG A 63 15.10 -8.56 13.61
N MET A 64 15.49 -7.52 12.89
CA MET A 64 15.76 -7.64 11.45
C MET A 64 16.67 -8.87 11.25
N PRO A 65 16.39 -9.74 10.27
CA PRO A 65 17.23 -10.90 10.02
C PRO A 65 18.68 -10.47 9.83
N ALA A 66 19.62 -11.26 10.35
CA ALA A 66 21.04 -10.99 10.19
C ALA A 66 21.41 -11.09 8.70
N ARG A 67 22.47 -10.40 8.29
CA ARG A 67 22.97 -10.45 6.91
C ARG A 67 23.22 -11.90 6.50
N GLY A 68 22.54 -12.37 5.43
CA GLY A 68 22.65 -13.74 4.91
C GLY A 68 21.71 -14.77 5.53
N GLU A 69 20.82 -14.39 6.45
CA GLU A 69 19.71 -15.26 6.89
C GLU A 69 18.59 -15.24 5.86
N THR A 70 18.00 -16.40 5.55
CA THR A 70 16.80 -16.48 4.69
C THR A 70 15.65 -15.73 5.36
N LEU A 71 15.04 -14.80 4.62
CA LEU A 71 13.89 -14.04 5.11
C LEU A 71 12.69 -14.97 5.39
N PRO A 72 12.04 -14.87 6.56
CA PRO A 72 10.84 -15.66 6.83
C PRO A 72 9.70 -15.24 5.90
N LYS A 73 8.92 -16.21 5.42
CA LYS A 73 7.76 -15.89 4.56
C LYS A 73 6.74 -15.05 5.32
N ILE A 74 6.21 -14.00 4.67
CA ILE A 74 5.14 -13.18 5.20
C ILE A 74 3.79 -13.82 4.87
N ARG A 75 2.85 -13.75 5.82
CA ARG A 75 1.47 -14.23 5.71
C ARG A 75 0.51 -13.18 6.26
N VAL A 76 -0.77 -13.30 5.87
CA VAL A 76 -1.84 -12.48 6.42
C VAL A 76 -2.49 -13.20 7.60
N ALA A 77 -2.72 -12.48 8.70
CA ALA A 77 -3.44 -12.93 9.89
C ALA A 77 -4.47 -11.86 10.31
N GLY A 78 -5.69 -12.01 9.84
CA GLY A 78 -6.73 -10.98 9.98
C GLY A 78 -6.34 -9.70 9.24
N ASN A 79 -6.30 -8.57 9.92
CA ASN A 79 -5.95 -7.27 9.35
C ASN A 79 -4.45 -6.89 9.49
N ARG A 80 -3.56 -7.87 9.66
CA ARG A 80 -2.11 -7.64 9.85
C ARG A 80 -1.26 -8.66 9.11
N PHE A 81 0.01 -8.32 8.93
CA PHE A 81 1.01 -9.26 8.45
C PHE A 81 1.72 -9.94 9.62
N VAL A 82 2.07 -11.21 9.39
CA VAL A 82 2.90 -12.01 10.29
C VAL A 82 3.95 -12.77 9.48
N THR A 83 5.08 -13.03 10.08
CA THR A 83 6.09 -13.93 9.52
C THR A 83 5.68 -15.41 9.71
N SER A 84 6.31 -16.33 9.00
CA SER A 84 6.03 -17.76 9.10
C SER A 84 6.20 -18.34 10.52
N ASP A 85 6.97 -17.68 11.37
CA ASP A 85 7.13 -17.96 12.81
C ASP A 85 6.17 -17.15 13.70
N ALA A 86 5.09 -16.61 13.10
CA ALA A 86 3.99 -15.91 13.75
C ALA A 86 4.35 -14.58 14.45
N ARG A 87 5.48 -13.97 14.12
CA ARG A 87 5.83 -12.62 14.62
C ARG A 87 5.09 -11.55 13.80
N PRO A 88 4.46 -10.56 14.42
CA PRO A 88 3.92 -9.40 13.69
C PRO A 88 5.02 -8.68 12.90
N ILE A 89 4.69 -8.24 11.70
CA ILE A 89 5.58 -7.43 10.87
C ILE A 89 4.78 -6.29 10.23
N LYS A 90 5.35 -5.10 10.19
CA LYS A 90 4.85 -3.96 9.42
C LYS A 90 5.78 -3.71 8.24
N ILE A 91 5.22 -3.26 7.13
CA ILE A 91 6.01 -2.98 5.92
C ILE A 91 6.49 -1.54 5.97
N TRP A 92 7.79 -1.35 6.06
CA TRP A 92 8.46 -0.06 5.95
C TRP A 92 9.31 -0.06 4.70
N GLY A 93 8.83 0.62 3.67
CA GLY A 93 9.40 0.46 2.34
C GLY A 93 9.67 1.76 1.61
N VAL A 94 10.27 1.58 0.46
CA VAL A 94 10.49 2.62 -0.55
C VAL A 94 10.19 2.06 -1.93
N ASN A 95 9.69 2.92 -2.84
CA ASN A 95 9.68 2.62 -4.26
C ASN A 95 11.09 2.80 -4.80
N TYR A 96 11.66 1.75 -5.41
CA TYR A 96 13.05 1.72 -5.80
C TYR A 96 13.25 2.13 -7.25
N PHE A 97 13.89 3.27 -7.44
CA PHE A 97 14.45 3.77 -8.69
C PHE A 97 15.57 4.77 -8.38
N ARG A 98 16.41 5.07 -9.37
CA ARG A 98 17.61 5.89 -9.18
C ARG A 98 17.60 7.14 -10.05
N PRO A 99 18.19 8.26 -9.59
CA PRO A 99 18.48 9.41 -10.43
C PRO A 99 19.51 9.04 -11.52
N GLY A 100 19.52 9.77 -12.61
CA GLY A 100 20.43 9.54 -13.75
C GLY A 100 20.00 8.42 -14.69
N THR A 101 18.82 7.80 -14.46
CA THR A 101 18.25 6.77 -15.34
C THR A 101 17.20 7.32 -16.31
N GLY A 102 17.11 8.65 -16.44
CA GLY A 102 16.04 9.33 -17.19
C GLY A 102 14.74 9.41 -16.41
N TRP A 103 13.78 10.16 -16.93
CA TRP A 103 12.45 10.16 -16.36
C TRP A 103 11.74 8.83 -16.63
N ALA A 104 11.10 8.35 -15.64
CA ALA A 104 10.53 7.04 -15.44
C ALA A 104 11.57 6.00 -14.98
N PRO A 105 11.17 5.10 -14.07
CA PRO A 105 12.07 4.11 -13.50
C PRO A 105 12.63 3.18 -14.59
N GLN A 106 13.83 3.44 -15.06
CA GLN A 106 14.54 2.57 -16.00
C GLN A 106 15.50 1.62 -15.27
N VAL A 107 15.03 1.05 -14.19
CA VAL A 107 15.82 0.20 -13.29
C VAL A 107 16.51 -0.94 -14.03
N TRP A 108 15.79 -1.61 -14.94
CA TRP A 108 16.26 -2.83 -15.57
C TRP A 108 17.14 -2.56 -16.79
N LYS A 109 16.84 -1.54 -17.58
CA LYS A 109 17.71 -1.12 -18.70
C LYS A 109 19.07 -0.59 -18.24
N GLN A 110 19.11 -0.02 -17.05
CA GLN A 110 20.30 0.59 -16.45
C GLN A 110 20.66 -0.10 -15.12
N PHE A 111 20.36 -1.40 -15.01
CA PHE A 111 20.61 -2.15 -13.79
C PHE A 111 22.10 -2.23 -13.49
N ASP A 112 22.45 -1.77 -12.29
CA ASP A 112 23.80 -1.78 -11.75
C ASP A 112 23.78 -2.50 -10.39
N PRO A 113 24.28 -3.75 -10.32
CA PRO A 113 24.20 -4.56 -9.11
C PRO A 113 25.06 -4.01 -7.96
N GLU A 114 26.19 -3.34 -8.24
CA GLU A 114 27.06 -2.78 -7.20
C GLU A 114 26.40 -1.57 -6.52
N ARG A 115 25.82 -0.69 -7.33
CA ARG A 115 25.04 0.44 -6.81
C ARG A 115 23.80 -0.04 -6.07
N THR A 116 23.11 -1.04 -6.60
CA THR A 116 21.92 -1.61 -5.92
C THR A 116 22.29 -2.20 -4.56
N ALA A 117 23.42 -2.90 -4.45
CA ALA A 117 23.92 -3.40 -3.16
C ALA A 117 24.23 -2.26 -2.17
N SER A 118 24.86 -1.18 -2.64
CA SER A 118 25.15 0.00 -1.82
C SER A 118 23.87 0.71 -1.35
N ASP A 119 22.85 0.79 -2.23
CA ASP A 119 21.55 1.35 -1.86
C ASP A 119 20.86 0.49 -0.80
N PHE A 120 20.89 -0.83 -0.93
CA PHE A 120 20.26 -1.72 0.05
C PHE A 120 20.96 -1.65 1.42
N GLU A 121 22.29 -1.53 1.45
CA GLU A 121 23.00 -1.29 2.69
C GLU A 121 22.57 0.04 3.33
N LEU A 122 22.47 1.11 2.54
CA LEU A 122 21.97 2.41 3.02
C LEU A 122 20.55 2.29 3.55
N LEU A 123 19.62 1.73 2.77
CA LEU A 123 18.21 1.58 3.12
C LEU A 123 18.01 0.80 4.42
N ARG A 124 18.78 -0.27 4.62
CA ARG A 124 18.76 -1.05 5.85
C ARG A 124 19.09 -0.21 7.08
N THR A 125 20.08 0.71 6.99
CA THR A 125 20.45 1.57 8.13
C THR A 125 19.33 2.54 8.52
N TYR A 126 18.37 2.78 7.62
CA TYR A 126 17.19 3.61 7.84
C TYR A 126 15.91 2.80 8.17
N GLY A 127 16.05 1.51 8.47
CA GLY A 127 14.93 0.66 8.90
C GLY A 127 14.02 0.19 7.76
N VAL A 128 14.43 0.37 6.50
CA VAL A 128 13.69 -0.16 5.34
C VAL A 128 13.76 -1.67 5.32
N ASN A 129 12.60 -2.32 5.29
CA ASN A 129 12.48 -3.78 5.22
C ASN A 129 11.84 -4.27 3.91
N CYS A 130 11.38 -3.35 3.04
CA CYS A 130 10.75 -3.71 1.77
C CYS A 130 11.07 -2.67 0.68
N VAL A 131 11.33 -3.14 -0.54
CA VAL A 131 11.42 -2.30 -1.72
C VAL A 131 10.35 -2.69 -2.73
N ARG A 132 9.54 -1.72 -3.19
CA ARG A 132 8.62 -1.90 -4.30
C ARG A 132 9.32 -1.53 -5.60
N VAL A 133 9.22 -2.39 -6.60
CA VAL A 133 9.93 -2.21 -7.88
C VAL A 133 9.05 -2.59 -9.06
N PHE A 134 9.12 -1.81 -10.13
CA PHE A 134 8.29 -1.99 -11.31
C PHE A 134 8.84 -3.07 -12.23
N LEU A 135 8.03 -4.07 -12.54
CA LEU A 135 8.24 -4.93 -13.70
C LEU A 135 7.68 -4.21 -14.93
N THR A 136 8.41 -4.23 -16.04
CA THR A 136 8.02 -3.44 -17.21
C THR A 136 7.86 -4.32 -18.43
N PHE A 137 6.95 -3.97 -19.32
CA PHE A 137 6.83 -4.66 -20.60
C PHE A 137 8.15 -4.64 -21.38
N GLY A 138 8.83 -3.49 -21.40
CA GLY A 138 10.05 -3.30 -22.18
C GLY A 138 11.25 -4.11 -21.73
N SER A 139 11.25 -4.64 -20.50
CA SER A 139 12.35 -5.47 -19.98
C SER A 139 11.98 -6.89 -19.61
N PHE A 140 10.68 -7.18 -19.39
CA PHE A 140 10.24 -8.51 -18.95
C PHE A 140 9.29 -9.22 -19.90
N PHE A 141 8.56 -8.50 -20.77
CA PHE A 141 7.47 -9.08 -21.55
C PHE A 141 7.27 -8.37 -22.89
N ARG A 142 8.33 -8.37 -23.70
CA ARG A 142 8.31 -7.76 -25.06
C ARG A 142 7.44 -8.55 -26.03
N GLU A 143 7.32 -9.86 -25.82
CA GLU A 143 6.50 -10.77 -26.61
C GLU A 143 5.45 -11.44 -25.71
N PRO A 144 4.16 -11.57 -26.15
CA PRO A 144 3.09 -12.05 -25.28
C PRO A 144 3.14 -13.54 -24.96
N GLN A 145 4.13 -14.29 -25.43
CA GLN A 145 4.25 -15.73 -25.27
C GLN A 145 5.23 -16.16 -24.19
N HIS A 146 6.27 -15.36 -23.91
CA HIS A 146 7.36 -15.72 -23.00
C HIS A 146 7.91 -14.50 -22.27
N LEU A 147 8.57 -14.73 -21.16
CA LEU A 147 9.30 -13.71 -20.42
C LEU A 147 10.69 -13.48 -21.04
N ASP A 148 11.20 -12.28 -20.90
CA ASP A 148 12.54 -11.91 -21.33
C ASP A 148 13.60 -12.36 -20.34
N GLU A 149 14.47 -13.30 -20.76
CA GLU A 149 15.51 -13.86 -19.89
C GLU A 149 16.51 -12.81 -19.39
N GLU A 150 16.81 -11.77 -20.17
CA GLU A 150 17.70 -10.69 -19.70
C GLU A 150 17.10 -9.95 -18.50
N GLY A 151 15.82 -9.61 -18.56
CA GLY A 151 15.11 -8.98 -17.45
C GLY A 151 15.04 -9.90 -16.22
N LEU A 152 14.76 -11.19 -16.46
CA LEU A 152 14.71 -12.20 -15.40
C LEU A 152 16.06 -12.38 -14.69
N HIS A 153 17.19 -12.46 -15.42
CA HIS A 153 18.52 -12.57 -14.82
C HIS A 153 18.87 -11.34 -13.96
N LYS A 154 18.48 -10.13 -14.42
CA LYS A 154 18.65 -8.90 -13.63
C LYS A 154 17.80 -8.94 -12.37
N PHE A 155 16.56 -9.42 -12.47
CA PHE A 155 15.67 -9.56 -11.32
C PHE A 155 16.15 -10.65 -10.35
N ASP A 156 16.67 -11.78 -10.85
CA ASP A 156 17.31 -12.81 -9.99
C ASP A 156 18.42 -12.20 -9.14
N LYS A 157 19.30 -11.38 -9.79
CA LYS A 157 20.38 -10.69 -9.07
C LYS A 157 19.87 -9.66 -8.08
N PHE A 158 18.81 -8.94 -8.42
CA PHE A 158 18.15 -7.99 -7.51
C PHE A 158 17.60 -8.71 -6.26
N LEU A 159 16.95 -9.87 -6.45
CA LEU A 159 16.45 -10.68 -5.33
C LEU A 159 17.58 -11.21 -4.43
N GLU A 160 18.70 -11.67 -5.01
CA GLU A 160 19.87 -12.10 -4.23
C GLU A 160 20.42 -10.98 -3.36
N LEU A 161 20.55 -9.77 -3.93
CA LEU A 161 21.00 -8.59 -3.22
C LEU A 161 20.03 -8.21 -2.10
N ALA A 162 18.72 -8.18 -2.39
CA ALA A 162 17.70 -7.87 -1.39
C ALA A 162 17.72 -8.88 -0.22
N GLU A 163 17.74 -10.18 -0.52
CA GLU A 163 17.80 -11.24 0.48
C GLU A 163 19.05 -11.13 1.35
N SER A 164 20.22 -10.87 0.75
CA SER A 164 21.48 -10.70 1.49
C SER A 164 21.50 -9.50 2.44
N HIS A 165 20.63 -8.51 2.19
CA HIS A 165 20.46 -7.32 3.03
C HIS A 165 19.24 -7.40 3.96
N GLY A 166 18.47 -8.50 3.95
CA GLY A 166 17.29 -8.65 4.79
C GLY A 166 16.12 -7.74 4.35
N ILE A 167 15.99 -7.45 3.06
CA ILE A 167 14.97 -6.57 2.48
C ILE A 167 14.03 -7.42 1.61
N TYR A 168 12.74 -7.32 1.86
CA TYR A 168 11.73 -7.93 0.99
C TYR A 168 11.57 -7.14 -0.31
N VAL A 169 11.15 -7.83 -1.36
CA VAL A 169 10.86 -7.23 -2.67
C VAL A 169 9.37 -7.33 -2.98
N HIS A 170 8.79 -6.23 -3.39
CA HIS A 170 7.38 -6.12 -3.81
C HIS A 170 7.32 -5.74 -5.30
N PRO A 171 7.35 -6.72 -6.22
CA PRO A 171 7.26 -6.44 -7.64
C PRO A 171 5.84 -6.04 -8.04
N THR A 172 5.72 -4.97 -8.85
CA THR A 172 4.47 -4.48 -9.44
C THR A 172 4.54 -4.46 -10.95
N GLY A 173 3.46 -4.76 -11.65
CA GLY A 173 3.40 -4.67 -13.12
C GLY A 173 2.77 -5.88 -13.80
N PRO A 174 2.98 -6.06 -15.12
CA PRO A 174 3.90 -5.32 -15.97
C PRO A 174 3.37 -3.93 -16.35
N ASP A 175 4.25 -2.95 -16.34
CA ASP A 175 3.94 -1.56 -16.58
C ASP A 175 4.70 -0.97 -17.78
N HIS A 176 4.41 0.29 -18.14
CA HIS A 176 4.82 0.94 -19.38
C HIS A 176 6.17 1.66 -19.32
N TRP A 177 6.78 1.78 -18.14
CA TRP A 177 7.89 2.71 -17.86
C TRP A 177 9.11 2.56 -18.78
N GLU A 178 9.43 1.37 -19.25
CA GLU A 178 10.57 1.14 -20.15
C GLU A 178 10.17 0.88 -21.59
N GLY A 179 8.95 1.22 -21.95
CA GLY A 179 8.35 1.11 -23.28
C GLY A 179 7.24 0.08 -23.38
N LEU A 180 6.34 0.32 -24.35
CA LEU A 180 5.19 -0.54 -24.63
C LEU A 180 5.39 -1.27 -25.97
N PRO A 181 5.40 -2.60 -26.00
CA PRO A 181 5.35 -3.36 -27.25
C PRO A 181 4.07 -3.06 -28.04
N PRO A 182 4.10 -3.13 -29.39
CA PRO A 182 2.93 -2.80 -30.22
C PRO A 182 1.67 -3.62 -29.90
N TRP A 183 1.81 -4.87 -29.48
CA TRP A 183 0.70 -5.76 -29.15
C TRP A 183 -0.08 -5.31 -27.89
N THR A 184 0.51 -4.47 -27.03
CA THR A 184 -0.16 -3.92 -25.84
C THR A 184 -1.11 -2.76 -26.12
N ARG A 185 -1.28 -2.34 -27.40
CA ARG A 185 -2.22 -1.29 -27.83
C ARG A 185 -3.68 -1.74 -27.83
N ARG A 186 -4.05 -2.61 -26.91
CA ARG A 186 -5.38 -3.16 -26.70
C ARG A 186 -5.95 -2.68 -25.37
N ASP A 187 -7.23 -2.81 -25.18
CA ASP A 187 -7.83 -2.53 -23.88
C ASP A 187 -7.33 -3.55 -22.86
N ARG A 188 -6.66 -3.06 -21.81
CA ARG A 188 -6.01 -3.90 -20.79
C ARG A 188 -7.00 -4.73 -20.01
N PHE A 189 -8.25 -4.27 -19.85
CA PHE A 189 -9.24 -4.85 -18.96
C PHE A 189 -10.39 -5.58 -19.65
N ALA A 190 -10.63 -5.29 -20.93
CA ALA A 190 -11.78 -5.82 -21.68
C ALA A 190 -11.42 -6.60 -22.94
N ASP A 191 -10.18 -6.48 -23.46
CA ASP A 191 -9.72 -7.25 -24.63
C ASP A 191 -9.20 -8.62 -24.20
N GLU A 192 -9.79 -9.69 -24.75
CA GLU A 192 -9.48 -11.06 -24.33
C GLU A 192 -8.04 -11.48 -24.61
N GLU A 193 -7.45 -11.07 -25.74
CA GLU A 193 -6.05 -11.40 -26.03
C GLU A 193 -5.10 -10.72 -25.04
N MET A 194 -5.41 -9.47 -24.66
CA MET A 194 -4.64 -8.76 -23.66
C MET A 194 -4.78 -9.38 -22.28
N LEU A 195 -6.00 -9.81 -21.89
CA LEU A 195 -6.25 -10.52 -20.64
C LEU A 195 -5.45 -11.82 -20.56
N LEU A 196 -5.50 -12.65 -21.60
CA LEU A 196 -4.75 -13.91 -21.68
C LEU A 196 -3.22 -13.69 -21.65
N ALA A 197 -2.72 -12.62 -22.26
CA ALA A 197 -1.30 -12.28 -22.20
C ALA A 197 -0.87 -11.91 -20.78
N GLN A 198 -1.65 -11.10 -20.07
CA GLN A 198 -1.36 -10.72 -18.68
C GLN A 198 -1.43 -11.93 -17.71
N GLU A 199 -2.42 -12.81 -17.86
CA GLU A 199 -2.48 -14.07 -17.10
C GLU A 199 -1.25 -14.93 -17.35
N ARG A 200 -0.79 -15.01 -18.61
CA ARG A 200 0.42 -15.76 -18.97
C ARG A 200 1.66 -15.14 -18.33
N PHE A 201 1.78 -13.82 -18.36
CA PHE A 201 2.87 -13.12 -17.67
C PHE A 201 2.95 -13.55 -16.19
N TRP A 202 1.86 -13.42 -15.46
CA TRP A 202 1.84 -13.73 -14.04
C TRP A 202 2.05 -15.21 -13.75
N ARG A 203 1.46 -16.10 -14.56
CA ARG A 203 1.67 -17.56 -14.41
C ARG A 203 3.15 -17.94 -14.60
N LEU A 204 3.79 -17.41 -15.62
CA LEU A 204 5.21 -17.68 -15.88
C LEU A 204 6.11 -17.07 -14.81
N PHE A 205 5.84 -15.82 -14.43
CA PHE A 205 6.63 -15.11 -13.43
C PHE A 205 6.51 -15.76 -12.05
N ALA A 206 5.30 -16.02 -11.59
CA ALA A 206 5.06 -16.66 -10.30
C ALA A 206 5.59 -18.11 -10.26
N ALA A 207 5.51 -18.86 -11.36
CA ALA A 207 6.08 -20.21 -11.45
C ALA A 207 7.61 -20.20 -11.28
N ARG A 208 8.32 -19.21 -11.89
CA ARG A 208 9.76 -19.07 -11.74
C ARG A 208 10.17 -18.76 -10.30
N TYR A 209 9.42 -17.91 -9.63
CA TYR A 209 9.75 -17.42 -8.29
C TYR A 209 9.00 -18.10 -7.16
N ARG A 210 8.31 -19.21 -7.46
CA ARG A 210 7.57 -19.98 -6.46
C ARG A 210 8.42 -20.29 -5.24
N GLY A 211 7.89 -19.96 -4.06
CA GLY A 211 8.54 -20.26 -2.78
C GLY A 211 9.71 -19.35 -2.41
N ARG A 212 10.05 -18.33 -3.23
CA ARG A 212 11.08 -17.33 -2.86
C ARG A 212 10.53 -16.40 -1.78
N THR A 213 10.98 -16.58 -0.56
CA THR A 213 10.48 -15.85 0.62
C THR A 213 10.86 -14.37 0.63
N VAL A 214 11.90 -14.00 -0.11
CA VAL A 214 12.28 -12.59 -0.32
C VAL A 214 11.21 -11.78 -1.05
N ILE A 215 10.35 -12.41 -1.85
CA ILE A 215 9.20 -11.75 -2.47
C ILE A 215 8.09 -11.62 -1.41
N PHE A 216 7.77 -10.36 -1.07
CA PHE A 216 6.70 -10.05 -0.14
C PHE A 216 5.33 -10.40 -0.70
N ALA A 217 5.00 -9.83 -1.84
CA ALA A 217 3.72 -10.01 -2.53
C ALA A 217 3.86 -9.61 -4.00
N TYR A 218 2.92 -10.04 -4.85
CA TYR A 218 2.76 -9.56 -6.21
C TYR A 218 1.71 -8.45 -6.25
N ASP A 219 2.11 -7.27 -6.70
CA ASP A 219 1.21 -6.17 -7.04
C ASP A 219 0.85 -6.26 -8.52
N LEU A 220 -0.43 -6.50 -8.81
CA LEU A 220 -0.88 -6.83 -10.15
C LEU A 220 -0.71 -5.70 -11.17
N LEU A 221 -0.79 -4.44 -10.71
CA LEU A 221 -0.62 -3.26 -11.57
C LEU A 221 -0.58 -1.97 -10.77
N ASN A 222 0.27 -1.04 -11.21
CA ASN A 222 0.31 0.31 -10.67
C ASN A 222 -0.89 1.14 -11.13
N GLU A 223 -1.65 1.68 -10.19
CA GLU A 223 -2.72 2.67 -10.37
C GLU A 223 -3.71 2.38 -11.51
N PRO A 224 -4.27 1.18 -11.60
CA PRO A 224 -5.16 0.83 -12.69
C PRO A 224 -6.45 1.66 -12.67
N THR A 225 -6.89 2.04 -13.86
CA THR A 225 -8.21 2.68 -14.08
C THR A 225 -8.87 2.03 -15.28
N VAL A 226 -10.06 1.45 -15.10
CA VAL A 226 -10.87 0.91 -16.20
C VAL A 226 -11.28 2.07 -17.11
N GLY A 227 -10.93 1.98 -18.37
CA GLY A 227 -11.27 2.98 -19.37
C GLY A 227 -12.78 3.24 -19.46
N TRP A 228 -13.14 4.43 -19.93
CA TRP A 228 -14.56 4.77 -20.15
C TRP A 228 -15.07 4.20 -21.46
N ASP A 229 -14.28 4.23 -22.51
CA ASP A 229 -14.72 3.85 -23.84
C ASP A 229 -13.56 3.26 -24.67
N SER A 230 -13.82 2.11 -25.24
CA SER A 230 -13.00 1.45 -26.27
C SER A 230 -13.88 0.47 -27.03
N ALA A 231 -13.42 -0.04 -28.16
CA ALA A 231 -14.16 -1.05 -28.90
C ALA A 231 -14.44 -2.31 -28.05
N ALA A 232 -13.46 -2.77 -27.25
CA ALA A 232 -13.60 -3.91 -26.36
C ALA A 232 -14.59 -3.60 -25.21
N MET A 233 -14.51 -2.39 -24.61
CA MET A 233 -15.45 -1.96 -23.59
C MET A 233 -16.89 -1.90 -24.12
N ARG A 234 -17.12 -1.34 -25.31
CA ARG A 234 -18.46 -1.31 -25.92
C ARG A 234 -19.05 -2.71 -26.15
N MET A 235 -18.23 -3.65 -26.63
CA MET A 235 -18.68 -5.03 -26.79
C MET A 235 -18.99 -5.69 -25.44
N ALA A 236 -18.14 -5.51 -24.45
CA ALA A 236 -18.34 -6.05 -23.11
C ALA A 236 -19.58 -5.44 -22.43
N TRP A 237 -19.78 -4.12 -22.56
CA TRP A 237 -20.94 -3.38 -22.06
C TRP A 237 -22.25 -3.93 -22.62
N ASN A 238 -22.33 -4.12 -23.92
CA ASN A 238 -23.54 -4.65 -24.56
C ASN A 238 -23.82 -6.11 -24.15
N ARG A 239 -22.82 -6.94 -23.98
CA ARG A 239 -22.99 -8.28 -23.38
C ARG A 239 -23.53 -8.21 -21.96
N TRP A 240 -22.99 -7.30 -21.14
CA TRP A 240 -23.42 -7.10 -19.76
C TRP A 240 -24.88 -6.63 -19.69
N LEU A 241 -25.28 -5.66 -20.53
CA LEU A 241 -26.66 -5.21 -20.63
C LEU A 241 -27.63 -6.33 -21.03
N THR A 242 -27.24 -7.14 -22.03
CA THR A 242 -28.03 -8.29 -22.47
C THR A 242 -28.23 -9.31 -21.32
N LYS A 243 -27.18 -9.55 -20.53
CA LYS A 243 -27.27 -10.43 -19.34
C LYS A 243 -28.17 -9.85 -18.25
N LYS A 244 -28.09 -8.53 -18.01
CA LYS A 244 -28.83 -7.85 -16.93
C LYS A 244 -30.30 -7.68 -17.25
N TYR A 245 -30.63 -7.23 -18.45
CA TYR A 245 -31.99 -6.79 -18.82
C TYR A 245 -32.75 -7.74 -19.73
N GLN A 246 -32.06 -8.60 -20.45
CA GLN A 246 -32.62 -9.56 -21.38
C GLN A 246 -33.37 -8.97 -22.60
N SER A 247 -33.87 -7.73 -22.52
CA SER A 247 -34.50 -7.01 -23.64
C SER A 247 -34.32 -5.50 -23.56
N SER A 248 -34.51 -4.80 -24.70
CA SER A 248 -34.46 -3.33 -24.77
C SER A 248 -35.59 -2.67 -23.99
N GLU A 249 -36.78 -3.28 -23.94
CA GLU A 249 -37.96 -2.78 -23.22
C GLU A 249 -37.70 -2.78 -21.71
N GLN A 250 -37.14 -3.87 -21.19
CA GLN A 250 -36.80 -3.95 -19.75
C GLN A 250 -35.74 -2.91 -19.37
N MET A 251 -34.71 -2.75 -20.21
CA MET A 251 -33.67 -1.75 -19.98
C MET A 251 -34.24 -0.33 -20.04
N SER A 252 -35.01 -0.02 -21.06
CA SER A 252 -35.64 1.31 -21.25
C SER A 252 -36.56 1.66 -20.08
N ALA A 253 -37.37 0.71 -19.63
CA ALA A 253 -38.22 0.88 -18.45
C ALA A 253 -37.40 1.15 -17.19
N ALA A 254 -36.29 0.41 -16.98
CA ALA A 254 -35.40 0.61 -15.83
C ALA A 254 -34.69 1.96 -15.86
N TRP A 255 -34.33 2.45 -17.04
CA TRP A 255 -33.66 3.73 -17.21
C TRP A 255 -34.63 4.92 -17.29
N GLY A 256 -35.93 4.67 -17.45
CA GLY A 256 -36.94 5.69 -17.59
C GLY A 256 -36.87 6.46 -18.94
N VAL A 257 -36.44 5.77 -20.00
CA VAL A 257 -36.30 6.33 -21.35
C VAL A 257 -37.25 5.63 -22.35
N PRO A 258 -37.69 6.30 -23.42
CA PRO A 258 -38.50 5.68 -24.47
C PRO A 258 -37.76 4.51 -25.15
N GLY A 259 -38.40 3.35 -25.28
CA GLY A 259 -37.80 2.14 -25.81
C GLY A 259 -37.31 2.19 -27.26
N GLU A 260 -37.91 3.04 -28.06
CA GLU A 260 -37.59 3.21 -29.49
C GLU A 260 -36.26 3.94 -29.74
N THR A 261 -35.66 4.54 -28.69
CA THR A 261 -34.45 5.37 -28.83
C THR A 261 -33.14 4.60 -28.68
N ILE A 262 -33.18 3.29 -28.31
CA ILE A 262 -31.99 2.51 -27.99
C ILE A 262 -31.81 1.35 -28.98
N ALA A 263 -30.72 1.36 -29.72
CA ALA A 263 -30.32 0.22 -30.55
C ALA A 263 -29.79 -0.90 -29.67
N TRP A 264 -30.61 -1.90 -29.40
CA TRP A 264 -30.24 -3.07 -28.59
C TRP A 264 -28.99 -3.78 -29.14
N GLY A 265 -28.01 -4.05 -28.28
CA GLY A 265 -26.73 -4.62 -28.67
C GLY A 265 -25.71 -3.61 -29.21
N GLN A 266 -26.07 -2.33 -29.36
CA GLN A 266 -25.20 -1.23 -29.79
C GLN A 266 -25.31 0.02 -28.89
N VAL A 267 -25.66 -0.20 -27.62
CA VAL A 267 -25.81 0.88 -26.62
C VAL A 267 -24.45 1.48 -26.36
N PRO A 268 -24.26 2.80 -26.58
CA PRO A 268 -22.98 3.47 -26.28
C PRO A 268 -22.77 3.60 -24.77
N PRO A 269 -21.52 3.79 -24.31
CA PRO A 269 -21.26 4.22 -22.94
C PRO A 269 -22.03 5.50 -22.61
N PRO A 270 -22.68 5.59 -21.43
CA PRO A 270 -23.47 6.77 -21.08
C PRO A 270 -22.56 7.98 -20.83
N SER A 271 -23.07 9.17 -21.11
CA SER A 271 -22.39 10.44 -20.85
C SER A 271 -23.23 11.30 -19.90
N ALA A 272 -22.63 11.69 -18.77
CA ALA A 272 -23.28 12.61 -17.84
C ALA A 272 -23.52 13.99 -18.49
N GLU A 273 -22.53 14.48 -19.26
CA GLU A 273 -22.64 15.75 -20.01
C GLU A 273 -23.67 15.66 -21.12
N GLY A 274 -23.89 14.46 -21.67
CA GLY A 274 -24.95 14.18 -22.67
C GLY A 274 -26.33 13.96 -22.07
N GLY A 275 -26.51 14.18 -20.77
CA GLY A 275 -27.82 14.04 -20.11
C GLY A 275 -28.28 12.58 -19.95
N ALA A 276 -27.37 11.62 -19.90
CA ALA A 276 -27.74 10.22 -19.65
C ALA A 276 -28.47 10.08 -18.31
N PRO A 277 -29.50 9.23 -18.23
CA PRO A 277 -30.16 8.94 -16.97
C PRO A 277 -29.19 8.46 -15.91
N TRP A 278 -29.38 8.88 -14.67
CA TRP A 278 -28.49 8.49 -13.57
C TRP A 278 -28.42 6.94 -13.44
N ARG A 279 -29.49 6.24 -13.76
CA ARG A 279 -29.54 4.77 -13.73
C ARG A 279 -28.62 4.14 -14.78
N ALA A 280 -28.55 4.73 -15.96
CA ALA A 280 -27.60 4.29 -16.99
C ALA A 280 -26.14 4.53 -16.56
N LEU A 281 -25.86 5.65 -15.89
CA LEU A 281 -24.55 5.94 -15.31
C LEU A 281 -24.21 4.96 -14.18
N ALA A 282 -25.18 4.63 -13.31
CA ALA A 282 -25.01 3.66 -12.24
C ALA A 282 -24.69 2.25 -12.80
N ASP A 283 -25.47 1.81 -13.80
CA ASP A 283 -25.23 0.55 -14.47
C ASP A 283 -23.84 0.50 -15.13
N TYR A 284 -23.39 1.60 -15.68
CA TYR A 284 -22.07 1.66 -16.31
C TYR A 284 -20.94 1.62 -15.27
N GLN A 285 -21.11 2.23 -14.11
CA GLN A 285 -20.14 2.10 -13.02
C GLN A 285 -20.15 0.68 -12.42
N ASP A 286 -21.33 0.05 -12.28
CA ASP A 286 -21.43 -1.37 -11.87
C ASP A 286 -20.69 -2.29 -12.86
N PHE A 287 -20.89 -2.06 -14.16
CA PHE A 287 -20.18 -2.78 -15.21
C PHE A 287 -18.66 -2.57 -15.13
N ARG A 288 -18.17 -1.34 -14.95
CA ARG A 288 -16.74 -1.05 -14.82
C ARG A 288 -16.12 -1.73 -13.59
N GLU A 289 -16.82 -1.73 -12.46
CA GLU A 289 -16.39 -2.42 -11.25
C GLU A 289 -16.38 -3.95 -11.43
N GLU A 290 -17.32 -4.51 -12.19
CA GLU A 290 -17.32 -5.94 -12.53
C GLU A 290 -16.14 -6.29 -13.45
N ILE A 291 -15.82 -5.45 -14.44
CA ILE A 291 -14.64 -5.60 -15.29
C ILE A 291 -13.35 -5.58 -14.46
N ALA A 292 -13.22 -4.62 -13.53
CA ALA A 292 -12.06 -4.54 -12.63
C ALA A 292 -11.94 -5.80 -11.75
N SER A 293 -13.03 -6.22 -11.13
CA SER A 293 -13.05 -7.40 -10.26
C SER A 293 -12.71 -8.69 -11.03
N GLU A 294 -13.25 -8.86 -12.24
CA GLU A 294 -12.93 -10.01 -13.08
C GLU A 294 -11.48 -10.00 -13.54
N TRP A 295 -10.92 -8.83 -13.89
CA TRP A 295 -9.52 -8.68 -14.22
C TRP A 295 -8.62 -9.09 -13.04
N VAL A 296 -8.91 -8.61 -11.83
CA VAL A 296 -8.18 -8.99 -10.60
C VAL A 296 -8.26 -10.49 -10.36
N ARG A 297 -9.47 -11.06 -10.45
CA ARG A 297 -9.69 -12.49 -10.29
C ARG A 297 -8.82 -13.32 -11.22
N ARG A 298 -8.82 -12.98 -12.50
CA ARG A 298 -8.08 -13.71 -13.55
C ARG A 298 -6.58 -13.71 -13.27
N GLN A 299 -6.02 -12.53 -12.91
CA GLN A 299 -4.59 -12.40 -12.60
C GLN A 299 -4.22 -13.16 -11.31
N ALA A 300 -5.00 -12.99 -10.25
CA ALA A 300 -4.76 -13.66 -8.97
C ALA A 300 -4.87 -15.19 -9.08
N VAL A 301 -5.82 -15.70 -9.87
CA VAL A 301 -5.96 -17.15 -10.15
C VAL A 301 -4.74 -17.66 -10.91
N ALA A 302 -4.26 -16.93 -11.94
CA ALA A 302 -3.09 -17.32 -12.71
C ALA A 302 -1.81 -17.43 -11.85
N ILE A 303 -1.67 -16.58 -10.83
CA ILE A 303 -0.57 -16.66 -9.85
C ILE A 303 -0.78 -17.88 -8.94
N ARG A 304 -1.97 -18.03 -8.34
CA ARG A 304 -2.23 -19.07 -7.34
C ARG A 304 -2.25 -20.49 -7.90
N GLU A 305 -2.52 -20.66 -9.19
CA GLU A 305 -2.37 -21.96 -9.88
C GLU A 305 -0.94 -22.52 -9.78
N VAL A 306 0.07 -21.65 -9.74
CA VAL A 306 1.49 -22.03 -9.73
C VAL A 306 2.18 -21.75 -8.41
N ASP A 307 1.76 -20.74 -7.67
CA ASP A 307 2.24 -20.40 -6.31
C ASP A 307 1.07 -20.14 -5.36
N PRO A 308 0.47 -21.19 -4.78
CA PRO A 308 -0.73 -21.07 -3.92
C PRO A 308 -0.52 -20.27 -2.64
N GLU A 309 0.73 -20.08 -2.21
CA GLU A 309 1.08 -19.30 -1.01
C GLU A 309 1.49 -17.86 -1.30
N ALA A 310 1.45 -17.42 -2.55
CA ALA A 310 1.77 -16.06 -2.92
C ALA A 310 0.73 -15.09 -2.36
N LEU A 311 1.19 -13.97 -1.79
CA LEU A 311 0.34 -12.83 -1.49
C LEU A 311 0.16 -11.99 -2.75
N VAL A 312 -1.08 -11.55 -2.99
CA VAL A 312 -1.47 -10.80 -4.19
C VAL A 312 -2.24 -9.55 -3.79
N THR A 313 -1.91 -8.44 -4.40
CA THR A 313 -2.59 -7.15 -4.25
C THR A 313 -2.67 -6.41 -5.59
N VAL A 314 -3.22 -5.19 -5.57
CA VAL A 314 -3.20 -4.24 -6.69
C VAL A 314 -3.02 -2.83 -6.15
N GLY A 315 -2.07 -2.08 -6.70
CA GLY A 315 -1.74 -0.72 -6.30
C GLY A 315 -2.82 0.30 -6.71
N LEU A 316 -3.80 0.54 -5.84
CA LEU A 316 -4.93 1.42 -6.13
C LEU A 316 -4.53 2.88 -6.09
N ILE A 317 -4.97 3.65 -7.09
CA ILE A 317 -4.92 5.11 -7.04
C ILE A 317 -5.98 5.65 -6.07
N GLN A 318 -5.73 6.79 -5.42
CA GLN A 318 -6.59 7.37 -4.38
C GLN A 318 -8.06 7.58 -4.80
N TRP A 319 -8.35 7.85 -6.08
CA TRP A 319 -9.74 7.92 -6.59
C TRP A 319 -10.35 6.56 -6.97
N SER A 320 -9.75 5.47 -6.52
CA SER A 320 -10.45 4.19 -6.35
C SER A 320 -11.42 4.23 -5.17
N VAL A 321 -11.23 5.19 -4.26
CA VAL A 321 -12.17 5.53 -3.19
C VAL A 321 -12.82 6.87 -3.55
N PRO A 322 -14.15 6.95 -3.78
CA PRO A 322 -14.80 8.14 -4.33
C PRO A 322 -15.05 9.25 -3.29
N VAL A 323 -14.01 9.60 -2.50
CA VAL A 323 -14.04 10.72 -1.55
C VAL A 323 -13.80 12.03 -2.28
N VAL A 324 -12.78 12.10 -3.14
CA VAL A 324 -12.55 13.23 -4.03
C VAL A 324 -12.31 12.70 -5.43
N LEU A 325 -13.31 12.87 -6.30
CA LEU A 325 -13.21 12.50 -7.69
C LEU A 325 -12.97 13.75 -8.55
N PRO A 326 -11.92 13.78 -9.38
CA PRO A 326 -11.73 14.84 -10.38
C PRO A 326 -12.87 14.85 -11.42
N SER A 327 -13.33 13.65 -11.82
CA SER A 327 -14.53 13.46 -12.63
C SER A 327 -15.05 12.03 -12.52
N LEU A 328 -16.26 11.75 -13.02
CA LEU A 328 -16.81 10.39 -13.07
C LEU A 328 -15.93 9.44 -13.88
N ARG A 329 -15.29 9.92 -14.92
CA ARG A 329 -14.39 9.13 -15.76
C ARG A 329 -13.07 8.78 -15.06
N GLN A 330 -12.69 9.55 -14.03
CA GLN A 330 -11.50 9.33 -13.23
C GLN A 330 -11.71 8.28 -12.12
N TYR A 331 -12.97 8.02 -11.71
CA TYR A 331 -13.19 6.90 -10.81
C TYR A 331 -12.63 5.63 -11.43
N SER A 332 -11.71 4.98 -10.70
CA SER A 332 -10.90 3.91 -11.31
C SER A 332 -11.70 2.66 -11.71
N GLY A 333 -12.86 2.44 -11.10
CA GLY A 333 -13.63 1.19 -11.20
C GLY A 333 -13.11 0.07 -10.30
N PHE A 334 -11.96 0.23 -9.67
CA PHE A 334 -11.39 -0.73 -8.71
C PHE A 334 -11.92 -0.47 -7.31
N CYS A 335 -13.15 -0.91 -7.04
CA CYS A 335 -13.77 -0.78 -5.72
C CYS A 335 -13.12 -1.74 -4.71
N PRO A 336 -12.49 -1.27 -3.61
CA PRO A 336 -11.80 -2.12 -2.65
C PRO A 336 -12.63 -3.30 -2.15
N SER A 337 -13.90 -3.09 -1.80
CA SER A 337 -14.77 -4.14 -1.28
C SER A 337 -15.12 -5.22 -2.32
N ARG A 338 -15.17 -4.87 -3.61
CA ARG A 338 -15.47 -5.84 -4.69
C ARG A 338 -14.26 -6.70 -5.05
N ILE A 339 -13.05 -6.11 -5.02
CA ILE A 339 -11.82 -6.81 -5.37
C ILE A 339 -11.19 -7.57 -4.19
N ALA A 340 -11.56 -7.24 -2.95
CA ALA A 340 -11.04 -7.85 -1.73
C ALA A 340 -11.12 -9.39 -1.73
N LEU A 341 -12.13 -9.97 -2.38
CA LEU A 341 -12.33 -11.43 -2.47
C LEU A 341 -11.16 -12.16 -3.16
N TRP A 342 -10.41 -11.45 -3.98
CA TRP A 342 -9.33 -12.00 -4.79
C TRP A 342 -7.93 -11.60 -4.31
N LEU A 343 -7.86 -10.65 -3.37
CA LEU A 343 -6.64 -10.08 -2.84
C LEU A 343 -6.38 -10.55 -1.41
N ASP A 344 -5.11 -10.53 -1.00
CA ASP A 344 -4.70 -10.87 0.36
C ASP A 344 -4.65 -9.64 1.26
N PHE A 345 -4.43 -8.46 0.68
CA PHE A 345 -4.44 -7.17 1.36
C PHE A 345 -4.80 -6.05 0.40
N GLN A 346 -5.17 -4.90 0.94
CA GLN A 346 -5.44 -3.69 0.18
C GLN A 346 -4.19 -2.84 0.07
N GLU A 347 -4.01 -2.25 -1.09
CA GLU A 347 -2.91 -1.31 -1.35
C GLU A 347 -3.51 -0.03 -1.91
N ILE A 348 -3.05 1.12 -1.43
CA ILE A 348 -3.52 2.42 -1.90
C ILE A 348 -2.37 3.41 -1.99
N HIS A 349 -2.39 4.24 -3.03
CA HIS A 349 -1.48 5.34 -3.26
C HIS A 349 -2.15 6.66 -2.90
N PHE A 350 -1.39 7.58 -2.35
CA PHE A 350 -1.95 8.86 -1.98
C PHE A 350 -0.96 10.01 -2.18
N TYR A 351 -1.42 10.99 -2.93
CA TYR A 351 -0.77 12.29 -3.07
C TYR A 351 -1.79 13.41 -2.86
N PRO A 352 -1.39 14.55 -2.27
CA PRO A 352 -2.32 15.64 -1.99
C PRO A 352 -2.98 16.27 -3.23
N LEU A 353 -4.26 16.64 -3.12
CA LEU A 353 -5.09 17.20 -4.20
C LEU A 353 -5.91 18.43 -3.74
N ALA A 354 -5.31 19.43 -3.11
CA ALA A 354 -6.10 20.48 -2.48
C ALA A 354 -6.82 21.42 -3.48
N ARG A 355 -6.15 21.93 -4.49
CA ARG A 355 -6.69 22.90 -5.46
C ARG A 355 -6.41 22.57 -6.90
N GLY A 356 -6.01 21.43 -7.15
CA GLY A 356 -5.48 20.89 -8.37
C GLY A 356 -4.51 19.82 -7.99
N PHE A 357 -3.82 19.27 -8.94
CA PHE A 357 -2.86 18.21 -8.66
C PHE A 357 -1.68 18.75 -7.84
N PHE A 358 -1.54 18.27 -6.59
CA PHE A 358 -0.39 18.57 -5.72
C PHE A 358 -0.20 20.05 -5.37
N ASP A 359 -1.27 20.83 -5.27
CA ASP A 359 -1.17 22.26 -4.93
C ASP A 359 -1.47 22.49 -3.45
N TYR A 360 -0.44 22.76 -2.66
CA TYR A 360 -0.55 23.25 -1.30
C TYR A 360 -0.20 24.71 -1.22
N THR A 361 -1.12 25.52 -0.83
CA THR A 361 -0.86 26.94 -0.67
C THR A 361 -1.27 27.47 0.69
N ARG A 362 -1.99 26.68 1.50
CA ARG A 362 -2.56 27.13 2.77
C ARG A 362 -2.52 26.02 3.83
N PRO A 363 -2.39 26.38 5.12
CA PRO A 363 -2.43 25.40 6.22
C PRO A 363 -3.70 24.55 6.27
N GLU A 364 -4.85 25.12 5.89
CA GLU A 364 -6.13 24.40 5.84
C GLU A 364 -6.14 23.29 4.78
N ASP A 365 -5.42 23.48 3.67
CA ASP A 365 -5.28 22.44 2.63
C ASP A 365 -4.50 21.24 3.18
N TRP A 366 -3.58 21.46 4.10
CA TRP A 366 -2.80 20.42 4.77
C TRP A 366 -3.69 19.49 5.58
N LYS A 367 -4.51 20.07 6.48
CA LYS A 367 -5.45 19.31 7.30
C LYS A 367 -6.46 18.56 6.44
N LEU A 368 -6.98 19.22 5.40
CA LEU A 368 -7.92 18.62 4.44
C LEU A 368 -7.34 17.38 3.77
N ASN A 369 -6.09 17.45 3.32
CA ASN A 369 -5.44 16.31 2.66
C ASN A 369 -5.11 15.17 3.62
N LEU A 370 -4.77 15.44 4.88
CA LEU A 370 -4.61 14.40 5.89
C LEU A 370 -5.93 13.70 6.24
N ALA A 371 -7.02 14.46 6.32
CA ALA A 371 -8.36 13.90 6.50
C ALA A 371 -8.78 13.04 5.29
N TYR A 372 -8.49 13.51 4.06
CA TYR A 372 -8.73 12.76 2.84
C TYR A 372 -7.94 11.45 2.80
N LEU A 373 -6.64 11.49 3.12
CA LEU A 373 -5.80 10.30 3.23
C LEU A 373 -6.38 9.29 4.23
N GLN A 374 -6.70 9.76 5.45
CA GLN A 374 -7.25 8.88 6.48
C GLN A 374 -8.59 8.27 6.04
N ALA A 375 -9.46 9.05 5.40
CA ALA A 375 -10.73 8.56 4.88
C ALA A 375 -10.53 7.47 3.82
N CYS A 376 -9.62 7.65 2.86
CA CYS A 376 -9.31 6.63 1.85
C CYS A 376 -8.77 5.34 2.48
N VAL A 377 -7.81 5.45 3.40
CA VAL A 377 -7.23 4.29 4.09
C VAL A 377 -8.28 3.58 4.96
N ASN A 378 -9.17 4.34 5.60
CA ASN A 378 -10.28 3.78 6.39
C ASN A 378 -11.27 2.97 5.55
N GLU A 379 -11.61 3.45 4.34
CA GLU A 379 -12.47 2.71 3.42
C GLU A 379 -11.80 1.41 2.92
N CYS A 380 -10.49 1.41 2.69
CA CYS A 380 -9.74 0.18 2.41
C CYS A 380 -9.70 -0.76 3.61
N ALA A 381 -9.47 -0.24 4.82
CA ALA A 381 -9.44 -1.02 6.06
C ALA A 381 -10.80 -1.65 6.41
N ALA A 382 -11.90 -1.05 5.95
CA ALA A 382 -13.25 -1.59 6.13
C ALA A 382 -13.47 -2.97 5.48
N THR A 383 -12.58 -3.40 4.57
CA THR A 383 -12.57 -4.76 4.01
C THR A 383 -12.16 -5.83 5.03
N GLY A 384 -11.55 -5.43 6.16
CA GLY A 384 -11.01 -6.34 7.18
C GLY A 384 -9.64 -6.92 6.86
N GLN A 385 -9.04 -6.54 5.72
CA GLN A 385 -7.72 -6.97 5.29
C GLN A 385 -6.63 -5.99 5.76
N PRO A 386 -5.34 -6.39 5.79
CA PRO A 386 -4.23 -5.45 5.96
C PRO A 386 -4.27 -4.35 4.89
N VAL A 387 -3.80 -3.15 5.22
CA VAL A 387 -3.70 -2.04 4.27
C VAL A 387 -2.25 -1.57 4.19
N VAL A 388 -1.74 -1.41 2.98
CA VAL A 388 -0.43 -0.82 2.71
C VAL A 388 -0.62 0.49 1.95
N LEU A 389 -0.07 1.58 2.48
CA LEU A 389 0.07 2.83 1.75
C LEU A 389 1.34 2.71 0.89
N ALA A 390 1.19 2.15 -0.32
CA ALA A 390 2.31 1.70 -1.13
C ALA A 390 2.98 2.78 -1.96
N GLU A 391 2.31 3.91 -2.11
CA GLU A 391 2.92 5.15 -2.55
C GLU A 391 2.38 6.30 -1.72
N PHE A 392 3.28 7.03 -1.09
CA PHE A 392 3.00 8.31 -0.47
C PHE A 392 4.27 9.14 -0.41
N GLY A 393 4.11 10.41 -0.30
CA GLY A 393 5.24 11.32 -0.19
C GLY A 393 4.83 12.76 -0.44
N TRP A 394 5.75 13.65 -0.17
CA TRP A 394 5.65 15.05 -0.53
C TRP A 394 7.04 15.60 -0.86
N TYR A 395 7.07 16.65 -1.64
CA TYR A 395 8.34 17.27 -2.01
C TYR A 395 8.87 18.19 -0.91
N GLY A 396 10.19 18.34 -0.86
CA GLY A 396 10.87 19.28 0.03
C GLY A 396 12.35 19.43 -0.27
N GLY A 397 12.92 20.56 0.17
CA GLY A 397 14.29 20.93 -0.11
C GLY A 397 14.46 21.78 -1.37
N GLY A 398 13.35 22.42 -1.85
CA GLY A 398 13.41 23.28 -3.01
C GLY A 398 12.05 23.60 -3.63
N LYS A 399 12.09 23.96 -4.89
CA LYS A 399 10.92 24.24 -5.72
C LYS A 399 10.86 23.26 -6.88
N LEU A 400 9.69 22.69 -7.13
CA LEU A 400 9.45 21.86 -8.30
C LEU A 400 9.53 22.69 -9.59
N THR A 401 10.04 22.10 -10.66
CA THR A 401 10.23 22.77 -11.95
C THR A 401 8.98 22.77 -12.83
N PHE A 402 7.89 22.19 -12.35
CA PHE A 402 6.61 22.10 -13.05
C PHE A 402 5.47 22.54 -12.12
N GLY A 403 4.32 22.87 -12.73
CA GLY A 403 3.13 23.28 -11.98
C GLY A 403 3.31 24.58 -11.20
N ALA A 404 2.30 24.92 -10.39
CA ALA A 404 2.27 26.12 -9.55
C ALA A 404 2.53 25.78 -8.07
N HIS A 405 3.56 24.99 -7.81
CA HIS A 405 3.89 24.56 -6.45
C HIS A 405 4.75 25.62 -5.74
N PRO A 406 4.42 25.99 -4.48
CA PRO A 406 5.30 26.83 -3.68
C PRO A 406 6.61 26.10 -3.34
N PRO A 407 7.72 26.82 -3.07
CA PRO A 407 8.89 26.21 -2.48
C PRO A 407 8.54 25.52 -1.16
N ALA A 408 9.12 24.34 -0.91
CA ALA A 408 8.99 23.62 0.35
C ALA A 408 10.37 23.28 0.94
N THR A 409 10.49 23.37 2.25
CA THR A 409 11.68 22.95 2.96
C THR A 409 11.70 21.43 3.17
N GLU A 410 12.85 20.84 3.51
CA GLU A 410 12.91 19.44 3.92
C GLU A 410 12.11 19.18 5.21
N GLU A 411 11.97 20.20 6.06
CA GLU A 411 11.16 20.14 7.27
C GLU A 411 9.65 20.06 6.92
N ASP A 412 9.18 20.78 5.89
CA ASP A 412 7.80 20.68 5.41
C ASP A 412 7.50 19.27 4.88
N GLN A 413 8.42 18.70 4.08
CA GLN A 413 8.33 17.31 3.64
C GLN A 413 8.22 16.35 4.82
N ALA A 414 9.18 16.45 5.75
CA ALA A 414 9.29 15.56 6.89
C ALA A 414 8.05 15.64 7.80
N ARG A 415 7.55 16.84 8.03
CA ARG A 415 6.33 17.09 8.81
C ARG A 415 5.10 16.49 8.14
N TRP A 416 4.91 16.72 6.82
CA TRP A 416 3.80 16.12 6.09
C TRP A 416 3.83 14.60 6.16
N CYS A 417 4.95 13.99 5.79
CA CYS A 417 5.08 12.54 5.76
C CYS A 417 4.92 11.92 7.16
N THR A 418 5.46 12.57 8.21
CA THR A 418 5.22 12.16 9.60
C THR A 418 3.74 12.14 9.94
N GLN A 419 3.03 13.22 9.65
CA GLN A 419 1.61 13.32 9.96
C GLN A 419 0.77 12.36 9.11
N ALA A 420 1.15 12.09 7.85
CA ALA A 420 0.50 11.10 7.00
C ALA A 420 0.60 9.69 7.61
N VAL A 421 1.79 9.30 8.07
CA VAL A 421 2.02 8.03 8.76
C VAL A 421 1.20 7.95 10.05
N LEU A 422 1.22 9.00 10.88
CA LEU A 422 0.48 9.03 12.15
C LEU A 422 -1.03 9.06 11.95
N ALA A 423 -1.53 9.75 10.92
CA ALA A 423 -2.96 9.79 10.59
C ALA A 423 -3.52 8.43 10.16
N THR A 424 -2.67 7.54 9.64
CA THR A 424 -3.04 6.22 9.14
C THR A 424 -2.57 5.07 10.04
N GLY A 425 -1.81 5.35 11.09
CA GLY A 425 -1.39 4.36 12.08
C GLY A 425 -2.59 3.64 12.71
N GLY A 426 -2.54 2.31 12.84
CA GLY A 426 -3.67 1.50 13.31
C GLY A 426 -4.71 1.14 12.24
N LEU A 427 -4.78 1.88 11.11
CA LEU A 427 -5.54 1.51 9.91
C LEU A 427 -4.65 0.80 8.89
N ALA A 428 -3.47 1.36 8.62
CA ALA A 428 -2.46 0.77 7.76
C ALA A 428 -1.47 -0.10 8.55
N THR A 429 -0.91 -1.09 7.88
CA THR A 429 0.12 -2.01 8.37
C THR A 429 1.41 -1.92 7.55
N GLY A 430 1.48 -0.96 6.64
CA GLY A 430 2.67 -0.68 5.85
C GLY A 430 2.65 0.70 5.21
N TRP A 431 3.86 1.27 5.01
CA TRP A 431 4.09 2.57 4.39
C TRP A 431 5.32 2.48 3.48
N VAL A 432 5.15 2.82 2.21
CA VAL A 432 6.19 2.75 1.19
C VAL A 432 6.38 4.13 0.57
N ASN A 433 7.46 4.81 0.94
CA ASN A 433 7.75 6.17 0.45
C ASN A 433 7.96 6.19 -1.06
N TRP A 434 7.47 7.24 -1.71
CA TRP A 434 7.71 7.43 -3.14
C TRP A 434 9.11 7.98 -3.39
N GLY A 435 9.99 7.02 -3.74
CA GLY A 435 11.38 7.21 -4.11
C GLY A 435 12.38 7.10 -2.95
N VAL A 436 13.52 6.51 -3.29
CA VAL A 436 14.71 6.43 -2.43
C VAL A 436 15.41 7.77 -2.44
N PHE A 437 15.72 8.27 -3.65
CA PHE A 437 16.45 9.50 -3.90
C PHE A 437 15.55 10.55 -4.56
N ASP A 438 15.90 11.82 -4.38
CA ASP A 438 15.40 12.89 -5.24
C ASP A 438 15.80 12.59 -6.69
N HIS A 439 14.89 12.84 -7.63
CA HIS A 439 15.09 12.56 -9.05
C HIS A 439 14.96 13.85 -9.89
N PRO A 440 16.05 14.64 -10.02
CA PRO A 440 15.97 15.99 -10.61
C PRO A 440 15.44 16.03 -12.06
N GLU A 441 15.58 14.90 -12.81
CA GLU A 441 15.09 14.81 -14.19
C GLU A 441 13.60 14.48 -14.28
N ALA A 442 12.94 14.14 -13.16
CA ALA A 442 11.53 13.83 -13.13
C ALA A 442 10.66 15.02 -13.58
N ARG A 443 9.47 14.71 -14.04
CA ARG A 443 8.47 15.71 -14.48
C ARG A 443 7.26 15.76 -13.55
N ASP A 444 7.45 15.32 -12.33
CA ASP A 444 6.47 15.30 -11.25
C ASP A 444 7.15 15.49 -9.89
N VAL A 445 6.43 15.21 -8.79
CA VAL A 445 6.90 15.36 -7.42
C VAL A 445 8.17 14.55 -7.10
N SER A 446 8.47 13.52 -7.90
CA SER A 446 9.67 12.70 -7.74
C SER A 446 10.97 13.51 -7.74
N GLN A 447 10.94 14.74 -8.27
CA GLN A 447 12.11 15.63 -8.21
C GLN A 447 12.66 15.79 -6.79
N LEU A 448 11.78 15.82 -5.77
CA LEU A 448 12.12 16.18 -4.40
C LEU A 448 11.40 15.34 -3.34
N THR A 449 10.92 14.12 -3.66
CA THR A 449 10.20 13.25 -2.70
C THR A 449 11.07 12.19 -2.04
N GLY A 450 12.33 12.05 -2.45
CA GLY A 450 13.24 11.04 -1.91
C GLY A 450 13.44 11.13 -0.39
N LEU A 451 13.81 10.02 0.22
CA LEU A 451 14.40 10.00 1.56
C LEU A 451 15.77 10.67 1.56
N PHE A 452 16.50 10.50 0.47
CA PHE A 452 17.82 11.05 0.26
C PHE A 452 17.81 12.04 -0.90
N ARG A 453 18.68 13.02 -0.83
CA ARG A 453 18.99 13.89 -1.98
C ARG A 453 19.58 13.04 -3.11
N ALA A 454 19.61 13.55 -4.32
CA ALA A 454 20.17 12.87 -5.49
C ALA A 454 21.65 12.45 -5.32
N ASP A 455 22.39 13.13 -4.45
CA ASP A 455 23.78 12.82 -4.09
C ASP A 455 23.93 11.79 -2.95
N GLY A 456 22.83 11.26 -2.45
CA GLY A 456 22.79 10.24 -1.39
C GLY A 456 22.80 10.80 0.04
N ARG A 457 22.90 12.11 0.24
CA ARG A 457 22.79 12.68 1.59
C ARG A 457 21.38 12.57 2.14
N PRO A 458 21.21 12.17 3.41
CA PRO A 458 19.89 12.03 4.01
C PRO A 458 19.19 13.39 4.10
N LYS A 459 17.86 13.37 3.90
CA LYS A 459 16.97 14.50 4.19
C LYS A 459 16.41 14.36 5.60
N VAL A 460 15.83 15.41 6.14
CA VAL A 460 15.15 15.38 7.46
C VAL A 460 14.10 14.26 7.52
N TRP A 461 13.41 14.01 6.41
CA TRP A 461 12.43 12.93 6.32
C TRP A 461 13.06 11.53 6.50
N ALA A 462 14.26 11.27 6.01
CA ALA A 462 14.92 9.98 6.19
C ALA A 462 15.14 9.64 7.68
N GLU A 463 15.60 10.61 8.47
CA GLU A 463 15.81 10.41 9.90
C GLU A 463 14.49 10.19 10.66
N ARG A 464 13.44 10.95 10.32
CA ARG A 464 12.13 10.74 10.93
C ARG A 464 11.52 9.40 10.51
N PHE A 465 11.69 9.00 9.26
CA PHE A 465 11.25 7.70 8.74
C PHE A 465 11.89 6.55 9.54
N ARG A 466 13.20 6.62 9.80
CA ARG A 466 13.92 5.64 10.62
C ARG A 466 13.39 5.56 12.05
N ILE A 467 13.13 6.71 12.67
CA ILE A 467 12.61 6.77 14.04
C ILE A 467 11.18 6.20 14.11
N LEU A 468 10.34 6.53 13.13
CA LEU A 468 8.97 6.01 13.05
C LEU A 468 8.96 4.49 12.83
N ALA A 469 9.84 3.97 11.95
CA ALA A 469 10.00 2.53 11.75
C ALA A 469 10.22 1.80 13.09
N ALA A 470 11.22 2.24 13.86
CA ALA A 470 11.54 1.65 15.16
C ALA A 470 10.38 1.74 16.17
N ARG A 471 9.61 2.83 16.16
CA ARG A 471 8.46 3.01 17.07
C ARG A 471 7.27 2.14 16.72
N PHE A 472 6.98 1.98 15.44
CA PHE A 472 5.91 1.08 15.00
C PHE A 472 6.24 -0.39 15.26
N GLU A 473 7.52 -0.76 15.33
CA GLU A 473 7.92 -2.10 15.74
C GLU A 473 7.61 -2.37 17.22
N THR A 474 7.71 -1.35 18.08
CA THR A 474 7.46 -1.46 19.53
C THR A 474 6.02 -1.14 19.93
N ASP A 475 5.13 -0.86 18.97
CA ASP A 475 3.76 -0.38 19.19
C ASP A 475 3.66 0.90 20.05
N ASP A 476 4.72 1.72 20.08
CA ASP A 476 4.79 2.96 20.87
C ASP A 476 4.01 4.14 20.24
N ILE A 477 3.32 3.92 19.14
CA ILE A 477 2.50 4.93 18.47
C ILE A 477 1.02 4.60 18.69
N LEU A 478 0.32 5.51 19.35
CA LEU A 478 -1.11 5.37 19.56
C LEU A 478 -1.88 5.47 18.23
N PRO A 479 -2.88 4.61 18.01
CA PRO A 479 -3.74 4.73 16.85
C PRO A 479 -4.47 6.07 16.83
N PRO A 480 -4.64 6.71 15.66
CA PRO A 480 -5.37 7.95 15.55
C PRO A 480 -6.86 7.73 15.83
N LYS A 481 -7.53 8.79 16.26
CA LYS A 481 -8.99 8.81 16.28
C LYS A 481 -9.52 8.84 14.84
N VAL A 482 -10.39 7.89 14.51
CA VAL A 482 -11.02 7.78 13.20
C VAL A 482 -12.48 8.22 13.30
N PRO A 483 -12.95 9.20 12.52
CA PRO A 483 -14.36 9.58 12.46
C PRO A 483 -15.26 8.39 12.11
N GLN A 484 -16.36 8.24 12.85
CA GLN A 484 -17.33 7.16 12.66
C GLN A 484 -18.37 7.56 11.58
N LEU A 485 -17.89 7.84 10.38
CA LEU A 485 -18.70 8.22 9.23
C LEU A 485 -18.61 7.12 8.16
N ARG A 486 -19.66 6.99 7.38
CA ARG A 486 -19.71 6.06 6.24
C ARG A 486 -19.91 6.81 4.95
N LEU A 487 -19.09 6.50 3.96
CA LEU A 487 -19.24 7.01 2.62
C LEU A 487 -20.44 6.34 1.94
N ASP A 488 -21.32 7.15 1.34
CA ASP A 488 -22.36 6.64 0.45
C ASP A 488 -21.74 6.33 -0.92
N TRP A 489 -21.19 5.12 -1.04
CA TRP A 489 -20.50 4.66 -2.25
C TRP A 489 -21.39 4.71 -3.49
N GLU A 490 -22.65 4.32 -3.38
CA GLU A 490 -23.58 4.24 -4.52
C GLU A 490 -23.79 5.62 -5.15
N ARG A 491 -23.84 6.66 -4.33
CA ARG A 491 -23.98 8.01 -4.81
C ARG A 491 -22.64 8.67 -5.12
N ALA A 492 -21.63 8.49 -4.29
CA ALA A 492 -20.34 9.16 -4.44
C ALA A 492 -19.61 8.80 -5.74
N ARG A 493 -19.73 7.55 -6.22
CA ARG A 493 -19.16 7.12 -7.52
C ARG A 493 -19.89 7.70 -8.74
N LEU A 494 -21.08 8.33 -8.54
CA LEU A 494 -21.89 8.94 -9.58
C LEU A 494 -21.94 10.46 -9.48
N ASP A 495 -21.73 11.01 -8.31
CA ASP A 495 -21.74 12.44 -8.03
C ASP A 495 -20.53 12.81 -7.17
N PRO A 496 -19.50 13.46 -7.76
CA PRO A 496 -18.33 13.92 -7.01
C PRO A 496 -18.64 14.86 -5.84
N GLN A 497 -19.85 15.52 -5.84
CA GLN A 497 -20.23 16.39 -4.73
C GLN A 497 -20.50 15.61 -3.45
N VAL A 498 -21.09 14.41 -3.56
CA VAL A 498 -21.36 13.53 -2.39
C VAL A 498 -20.07 13.17 -1.67
N GLY A 499 -19.00 12.84 -2.41
CA GLY A 499 -17.69 12.58 -1.81
C GLY A 499 -17.08 13.82 -1.14
N ARG A 500 -17.20 14.99 -1.78
CA ARG A 500 -16.73 16.26 -1.20
C ARG A 500 -17.49 16.62 0.08
N ASP A 501 -18.82 16.45 0.08
CA ASP A 501 -19.66 16.71 1.27
C ASP A 501 -19.30 15.75 2.41
N PHE A 502 -19.07 14.48 2.11
CA PHE A 502 -18.55 13.50 3.06
C PHE A 502 -17.21 13.95 3.63
N LEU A 503 -16.26 14.40 2.80
CA LEU A 503 -14.95 14.86 3.27
C LEU A 503 -15.06 16.09 4.17
N GLN A 504 -15.97 17.03 3.87
CA GLN A 504 -16.21 18.21 4.72
C GLN A 504 -16.72 17.80 6.11
N GLU A 505 -17.62 16.82 6.19
CA GLU A 505 -18.11 16.31 7.47
C GLU A 505 -17.03 15.51 8.22
N TYR A 506 -16.24 14.72 7.48
CA TYR A 506 -15.10 13.99 8.01
C TYR A 506 -14.06 14.94 8.62
N LEU A 507 -13.76 16.04 7.94
CA LEU A 507 -12.80 17.05 8.38
C LEU A 507 -13.18 17.73 9.71
N LYS A 508 -14.48 17.90 9.99
CA LYS A 508 -14.95 18.45 11.28
C LYS A 508 -14.61 17.55 12.47
N GLN A 509 -14.58 16.23 12.25
CA GLN A 509 -14.32 15.23 13.28
C GLN A 509 -12.86 14.74 13.25
N PHE A 510 -12.12 15.10 12.22
CA PHE A 510 -10.72 14.66 12.04
C PHE A 510 -9.81 15.36 13.06
N ASP A 511 -9.13 14.53 13.84
CA ASP A 511 -8.11 14.96 14.78
C ASP A 511 -6.73 14.87 14.11
N GLN A 512 -6.20 16.03 13.69
CA GLN A 512 -4.92 16.09 13.02
C GLN A 512 -3.80 15.69 13.98
N PRO A 513 -2.98 14.67 13.65
CA PRO A 513 -1.88 14.28 14.51
C PRO A 513 -0.90 15.43 14.73
N ALA A 514 -0.51 15.65 15.99
CA ALA A 514 0.57 16.56 16.30
C ALA A 514 1.88 16.02 15.68
N ASP A 515 2.75 16.93 15.24
CA ASP A 515 4.09 16.54 14.83
C ASP A 515 4.96 16.34 16.09
N PRO A 516 5.33 15.10 16.45
CA PRO A 516 6.08 14.82 17.66
C PRO A 516 7.49 15.37 17.64
N PHE A 517 8.00 15.74 16.47
CA PHE A 517 9.34 16.29 16.30
C PHE A 517 9.39 17.81 16.43
N SER A 518 8.24 18.49 16.48
CA SER A 518 8.15 19.96 16.57
C SER A 518 8.32 20.49 18.00
N SER A 519 8.28 19.65 19.04
CA SER A 519 8.42 20.06 20.43
C SER A 519 9.82 19.73 20.96
N ALA A 520 10.43 20.67 21.69
CA ALA A 520 11.70 20.49 22.40
C ALA A 520 11.69 19.39 23.51
N ILE A 521 10.60 18.64 23.65
CA ILE A 521 10.36 17.61 24.68
C ILE A 521 10.61 16.19 24.12
N TRP A 522 11.26 16.07 22.99
CA TRP A 522 11.55 14.76 22.43
C TRP A 522 12.72 14.07 23.17
N PRO A 523 12.51 12.91 23.87
CA PRO A 523 13.59 12.21 24.55
C PRO A 523 14.54 11.56 23.53
N GLY A 524 15.52 12.29 23.06
CA GLY A 524 16.49 11.86 22.06
C GLY A 524 16.97 12.98 21.14
N GLY A 525 16.38 14.17 21.27
CA GLY A 525 16.80 15.34 20.53
C GLY A 525 18.12 15.89 21.08
N SER A 526 19.25 15.45 20.54
CA SER A 526 20.44 16.30 20.50
C SER A 526 20.10 17.50 19.61
N SER A 527 20.17 18.71 20.16
CA SER A 527 20.07 19.95 19.41
C SER A 527 21.03 19.90 18.23
N PHE A 528 20.50 19.79 17.01
CA PHE A 528 21.28 20.07 15.81
C PHE A 528 21.45 21.58 15.73
N THR A 529 22.50 22.10 16.35
CA THR A 529 23.06 23.40 16.00
C THR A 529 23.87 23.18 14.74
N GLU A 530 23.48 23.89 13.69
CA GLU A 530 24.28 24.05 12.48
C GLU A 530 25.74 24.43 12.87
N LYS A 531 26.67 23.65 12.38
CA LYS A 531 28.06 24.05 12.20
C LYS A 531 28.42 23.89 10.73
#